data_e3589f2ee814bdb30792fb035b23021d
#
_entry.id   e3589f2ee814bdb30792fb035b23021d
#
_cell.length_a   1.000
_cell.length_b   1.000
_cell.length_c   1.000
_cell.angle_alpha   90.00
_cell.angle_beta   90.00
_cell.angle_gamma   90.00
#
_symmetry.space_group_name_H-M   'P 1'
#
loop_
_entity.id
_entity.type
_entity.pdbx_description
1 polymer ?
#
loop_
_entity_poly.entity_id
_entity_poly.type
_entity_poly.pdbx_seq_one_letter_code
_entity_poly.pdbx_strand_id
1 'polypeptide(L)'
;MNWINLNPFSVVIAGLMLGGCASTPDEEAPAPIQPEPAVINDRQIVGQMTAKVTEMMDSGSVVEMKTLIDKLKKEPKAKLQLSDAGVASVDEAQKAVVVVGGIYKCDRCPDWHVAPASGFLIAENLVVTNYHVVDNPERSGLAVRLFDGRMFMVDDVVASSRRYDLAVLRLPKTGIKPISLGLSAPVGAKVDLISHPNRKFYTLSEGRVARYFVIQRNRRPVSAMAITADFGKGSSGAPVLNEDGQVVGIAASTESLYYTENEGIQKNLQMVFKNCVPVSQLRELIEG
;
A
#
# COMPACT_ATOMS: atom_id res chain seq x y z
N MET A 1 8.20 88.76 -69.87
CA MET A 1 8.36 88.32 -71.29
C MET A 1 8.41 86.81 -71.26
N ASN A 2 7.38 86.19 -71.80
CA ASN A 2 7.27 84.83 -72.32
C ASN A 2 7.53 83.65 -71.37
N TRP A 3 6.50 82.98 -71.06
CA TRP A 3 5.92 81.75 -71.60
C TRP A 3 6.83 80.52 -71.34
N ILE A 4 6.38 79.40 -70.80
CA ILE A 4 5.48 78.34 -71.32
C ILE A 4 5.10 77.39 -70.17
N ASN A 5 3.80 77.09 -70.21
CA ASN A 5 3.10 75.96 -69.58
C ASN A 5 3.71 74.58 -69.90
N LEU A 6 3.67 73.64 -69.04
CA LEU A 6 3.32 72.27 -69.38
C LEU A 6 2.89 71.48 -68.13
N ASN A 7 1.82 70.82 -68.36
CA ASN A 7 0.86 70.16 -67.56
C ASN A 7 1.29 68.79 -66.91
N PRO A 8 0.50 68.25 -66.05
CA PRO A 8 0.92 67.29 -65.01
C PRO A 8 0.77 65.83 -65.44
N PHE A 9 1.62 64.99 -65.00
CA PHE A 9 1.40 63.56 -65.01
C PHE A 9 0.87 63.12 -63.65
N SER A 10 -0.39 62.66 -63.68
CA SER A 10 -1.04 61.98 -62.58
C SER A 10 -0.40 60.58 -62.37
N VAL A 11 0.32 60.39 -61.33
CA VAL A 11 0.75 59.07 -60.90
C VAL A 11 -0.32 58.50 -59.91
N VAL A 12 -1.07 57.51 -60.38
CA VAL A 12 -1.97 56.69 -59.55
C VAL A 12 -1.08 55.75 -58.81
N ILE A 13 -0.90 55.99 -57.51
CA ILE A 13 -0.29 55.04 -56.61
C ILE A 13 -1.43 54.08 -56.14
N ALA A 14 -1.44 52.85 -56.67
CA ALA A 14 -2.25 51.77 -56.17
C ALA A 14 -1.68 51.32 -54.79
N GLY A 15 -2.36 51.74 -53.76
CA GLY A 15 -2.05 51.26 -52.40
C GLY A 15 -2.42 49.77 -52.25
N LEU A 16 -1.42 48.88 -52.15
CA LEU A 16 -1.64 47.53 -51.66
C LEU A 16 -1.95 47.59 -50.15
N MET A 17 -3.22 47.37 -49.83
CA MET A 17 -3.62 47.06 -48.45
C MET A 17 -3.16 45.63 -48.14
N LEU A 18 -2.01 45.49 -47.49
CA LEU A 18 -1.64 44.24 -46.80
C LEU A 18 -2.50 44.15 -45.56
N GLY A 19 -3.59 43.38 -45.64
CA GLY A 19 -4.39 42.96 -44.51
C GLY A 19 -3.54 42.03 -43.65
N GLY A 20 -2.89 42.57 -42.63
CA GLY A 20 -2.30 41.78 -41.56
C GLY A 20 -3.42 41.12 -40.75
N CYS A 21 -3.62 39.81 -40.88
CA CYS A 21 -4.34 39.05 -39.90
C CYS A 21 -3.56 39.16 -38.58
N ALA A 22 -4.02 40.00 -37.68
CA ALA A 22 -3.62 39.91 -36.28
C ALA A 22 -4.22 38.60 -35.73
N SER A 23 -3.39 37.57 -35.63
CA SER A 23 -3.73 36.41 -34.80
C SER A 23 -3.87 36.92 -33.38
N THR A 24 -5.07 36.87 -32.83
CA THR A 24 -5.30 36.99 -31.41
C THR A 24 -4.45 35.90 -30.70
N PRO A 25 -3.72 36.25 -29.64
CA PRO A 25 -3.06 35.22 -28.85
C PRO A 25 -4.12 34.20 -28.41
N ASP A 26 -3.92 32.93 -28.70
CA ASP A 26 -4.73 31.86 -28.14
C ASP A 26 -4.70 32.06 -26.63
N GLU A 27 -5.83 32.37 -26.07
CA GLU A 27 -6.05 32.41 -24.60
C GLU A 27 -5.83 30.99 -24.12
N GLU A 28 -4.64 30.71 -23.55
CA GLU A 28 -4.25 29.42 -23.03
C GLU A 28 -5.33 29.02 -22.01
N ALA A 29 -6.06 27.95 -22.32
CA ALA A 29 -7.11 27.46 -21.42
C ALA A 29 -6.51 27.27 -20.02
N PRO A 30 -7.17 27.73 -18.94
CA PRO A 30 -6.63 27.62 -17.60
C PRO A 30 -6.29 26.18 -17.31
N ALA A 31 -5.06 25.94 -16.80
CA ALA A 31 -4.61 24.61 -16.45
C ALA A 31 -5.66 23.92 -15.58
N PRO A 32 -5.97 22.64 -15.81
CA PRO A 32 -6.99 21.94 -15.03
C PRO A 32 -6.61 22.02 -13.55
N ILE A 33 -7.54 22.52 -12.75
CA ILE A 33 -7.37 22.61 -11.30
C ILE A 33 -7.20 21.17 -10.80
N GLN A 34 -6.00 20.85 -10.34
CA GLN A 34 -5.77 19.55 -9.72
C GLN A 34 -6.60 19.48 -8.44
N PRO A 35 -7.32 18.37 -8.21
CA PRO A 35 -8.06 18.20 -6.97
C PRO A 35 -7.11 18.27 -5.78
N GLU A 36 -7.52 18.97 -4.73
CA GLU A 36 -6.77 19.00 -3.47
C GLU A 36 -6.52 17.58 -2.97
N PRO A 37 -5.29 17.27 -2.51
CA PRO A 37 -4.96 15.95 -2.01
C PRO A 37 -5.84 15.59 -0.80
N ALA A 38 -6.31 14.35 -0.74
CA ALA A 38 -7.10 13.87 0.37
C ALA A 38 -6.28 13.87 1.67
N VAL A 39 -6.74 14.62 2.68
CA VAL A 39 -6.08 14.71 3.98
C VAL A 39 -6.52 13.56 4.86
N ILE A 40 -5.56 12.74 5.33
CA ILE A 40 -5.79 11.62 6.23
C ILE A 40 -5.76 12.10 7.68
N ASN A 41 -6.85 11.85 8.42
CA ASN A 41 -6.93 12.13 9.85
C ASN A 41 -6.72 10.84 10.67
N ASP A 42 -5.48 10.56 11.04
CA ASP A 42 -5.10 9.35 11.80
C ASP A 42 -5.90 9.18 13.10
N ARG A 43 -6.14 10.27 13.84
CA ARG A 43 -6.90 10.23 15.10
C ARG A 43 -8.36 9.83 14.85
N GLN A 44 -8.97 10.38 13.82
CA GLN A 44 -10.35 10.04 13.43
C GLN A 44 -10.45 8.57 13.01
N ILE A 45 -9.49 8.06 12.25
CA ILE A 45 -9.45 6.65 11.84
C ILE A 45 -9.39 5.75 13.08
N VAL A 46 -8.50 6.03 14.04
CA VAL A 46 -8.41 5.26 15.29
C VAL A 46 -9.74 5.29 16.05
N GLY A 47 -10.37 6.46 16.21
CA GLY A 47 -11.66 6.59 16.88
C GLY A 47 -12.77 5.79 16.20
N GLN A 48 -12.87 5.87 14.87
CA GLN A 48 -13.83 5.09 14.08
C GLN A 48 -13.60 3.58 14.23
N MET A 49 -12.34 3.13 14.19
CA MET A 49 -12.00 1.71 14.38
C MET A 49 -12.39 1.23 15.78
N THR A 50 -12.09 1.99 16.81
CA THR A 50 -12.45 1.66 18.20
C THR A 50 -13.96 1.54 18.37
N ALA A 51 -14.73 2.52 17.92
CA ALA A 51 -16.18 2.52 18.01
C ALA A 51 -16.80 1.32 17.26
N LYS A 52 -16.35 1.08 16.03
CA LYS A 52 -16.89 -0.02 15.20
C LYS A 52 -16.53 -1.40 15.75
N VAL A 53 -15.30 -1.57 16.24
CA VAL A 53 -14.88 -2.82 16.89
C VAL A 53 -15.69 -3.09 18.16
N THR A 54 -15.98 -2.07 18.97
CA THR A 54 -16.83 -2.23 20.16
C THR A 54 -18.21 -2.72 19.77
N GLU A 55 -18.86 -2.12 18.78
CA GLU A 55 -20.15 -2.57 18.25
C GLU A 55 -20.12 -4.04 17.80
N MET A 56 -19.07 -4.41 17.04
CA MET A 56 -18.92 -5.77 16.52
C MET A 56 -18.67 -6.81 17.61
N MET A 57 -17.86 -6.48 18.61
CA MET A 57 -17.58 -7.37 19.75
C MET A 57 -18.82 -7.56 20.62
N ASP A 58 -19.59 -6.51 20.87
CA ASP A 58 -20.81 -6.55 21.68
C ASP A 58 -21.94 -7.33 20.97
N SER A 59 -21.95 -7.35 19.63
CA SER A 59 -22.92 -8.14 18.86
C SER A 59 -22.66 -9.66 18.91
N GLY A 60 -21.51 -10.09 19.41
CA GLY A 60 -21.12 -11.51 19.49
C GLY A 60 -20.80 -12.18 18.13
N SER A 61 -20.77 -11.43 17.03
CA SER A 61 -20.53 -11.95 15.67
C SER A 61 -19.04 -12.00 15.31
N VAL A 62 -18.19 -12.39 16.28
CA VAL A 62 -16.73 -12.36 16.14
C VAL A 62 -16.16 -13.76 16.22
N VAL A 63 -15.32 -14.15 15.27
CA VAL A 63 -14.52 -15.36 15.38
C VAL A 63 -13.41 -15.11 16.40
N GLU A 64 -13.39 -15.92 17.45
CA GLU A 64 -12.39 -15.83 18.51
C GLU A 64 -10.97 -16.00 17.95
N MET A 65 -10.05 -15.21 18.45
CA MET A 65 -8.65 -15.25 18.04
C MET A 65 -8.02 -16.63 18.18
N LYS A 66 -8.39 -17.38 19.23
CA LYS A 66 -7.96 -18.77 19.44
C LYS A 66 -8.29 -19.65 18.22
N THR A 67 -9.51 -19.54 17.69
CA THR A 67 -9.95 -20.32 16.51
C THR A 67 -9.11 -19.96 15.28
N LEU A 68 -8.84 -18.66 15.06
CA LEU A 68 -7.99 -18.20 13.95
C LEU A 68 -6.54 -18.70 14.09
N ILE A 69 -5.98 -18.66 15.32
CA ILE A 69 -4.63 -19.16 15.61
C ILE A 69 -4.55 -20.69 15.44
N ASP A 70 -5.56 -21.43 15.88
CA ASP A 70 -5.59 -22.89 15.71
C ASP A 70 -5.64 -23.29 14.23
N LYS A 71 -6.37 -22.54 13.40
CA LYS A 71 -6.34 -22.70 11.94
C LYS A 71 -4.99 -22.29 11.34
N LEU A 72 -4.47 -21.13 11.72
CA LEU A 72 -3.18 -20.62 11.28
C LEU A 72 -2.05 -21.66 11.50
N LYS A 73 -2.01 -22.28 12.68
CA LYS A 73 -0.98 -23.27 13.06
C LYS A 73 -1.07 -24.58 12.29
N LYS A 74 -2.20 -24.88 11.68
CA LYS A 74 -2.35 -26.03 10.78
C LYS A 74 -1.68 -25.78 9.41
N GLU A 75 -1.24 -24.57 9.14
CA GLU A 75 -0.64 -24.13 7.89
C GLU A 75 -1.45 -24.60 6.65
N PRO A 76 -2.75 -24.22 6.57
CA PRO A 76 -3.59 -24.62 5.46
C PRO A 76 -3.00 -24.07 4.15
N LYS A 77 -3.13 -24.86 3.09
CA LYS A 77 -2.82 -24.47 1.72
C LYS A 77 -4.11 -24.40 0.92
N ALA A 78 -4.24 -23.40 0.08
CA ALA A 78 -5.39 -23.24 -0.80
C ALA A 78 -4.91 -22.95 -2.22
N LYS A 79 -5.44 -23.69 -3.19
CA LYS A 79 -5.28 -23.32 -4.61
C LYS A 79 -6.29 -22.22 -4.92
N LEU A 80 -5.80 -20.99 -5.00
CA LEU A 80 -6.62 -19.83 -5.29
C LEU A 80 -6.54 -19.47 -6.77
N GLN A 81 -7.68 -19.30 -7.40
CA GLN A 81 -7.75 -18.73 -8.75
C GLN A 81 -7.89 -17.21 -8.55
N LEU A 82 -6.80 -16.48 -8.73
CA LEU A 82 -6.79 -15.03 -8.68
C LEU A 82 -7.09 -14.48 -10.08
N SER A 83 -7.74 -13.32 -10.12
CA SER A 83 -7.94 -12.59 -11.37
C SER A 83 -6.67 -11.80 -11.72
N ASP A 84 -6.22 -11.88 -12.97
CA ASP A 84 -5.16 -11.00 -13.48
C ASP A 84 -5.65 -9.56 -13.69
N ALA A 85 -6.96 -9.33 -13.66
CA ALA A 85 -7.60 -8.01 -13.77
C ALA A 85 -7.54 -7.24 -12.46
N GLY A 86 -6.33 -7.02 -11.93
CA GLY A 86 -6.07 -6.19 -10.76
C GLY A 86 -6.04 -4.69 -11.08
N VAL A 87 -5.70 -3.90 -10.07
CA VAL A 87 -5.43 -2.46 -10.21
C VAL A 87 -4.25 -2.23 -11.17
N ALA A 88 -4.24 -1.09 -11.85
CA ALA A 88 -3.26 -0.77 -12.90
C ALA A 88 -2.33 0.39 -12.52
N SER A 89 -2.38 0.87 -11.27
CA SER A 89 -1.52 1.94 -10.77
C SER A 89 -1.39 1.88 -9.25
N VAL A 90 -0.37 2.56 -8.72
CA VAL A 90 -0.15 2.68 -7.28
C VAL A 90 -1.31 3.40 -6.58
N ASP A 91 -1.89 4.43 -7.22
CA ASP A 91 -3.06 5.16 -6.69
C ASP A 91 -4.30 4.27 -6.56
N GLU A 92 -4.55 3.40 -7.55
CA GLU A 92 -5.62 2.42 -7.45
C GLU A 92 -5.33 1.36 -6.40
N ALA A 93 -4.07 0.91 -6.29
CA ALA A 93 -3.64 -0.07 -5.30
C ALA A 93 -3.89 0.41 -3.86
N GLN A 94 -3.77 1.72 -3.58
CA GLN A 94 -4.06 2.29 -2.27
C GLN A 94 -5.45 1.90 -1.74
N LYS A 95 -6.46 1.81 -2.62
CA LYS A 95 -7.84 1.46 -2.24
C LYS A 95 -7.97 0.01 -1.77
N ALA A 96 -7.07 -0.87 -2.22
CA ALA A 96 -7.03 -2.27 -1.85
C ALA A 96 -6.04 -2.58 -0.72
N VAL A 97 -5.26 -1.59 -0.27
CA VAL A 97 -4.46 -1.69 0.97
C VAL A 97 -5.39 -1.52 2.16
N VAL A 98 -5.25 -2.40 3.14
CA VAL A 98 -6.15 -2.47 4.29
C VAL A 98 -5.39 -2.41 5.61
N VAL A 99 -6.07 -1.89 6.65
CA VAL A 99 -5.59 -2.01 8.03
C VAL A 99 -6.03 -3.36 8.59
N VAL A 100 -5.08 -4.22 8.97
CA VAL A 100 -5.38 -5.44 9.72
C VAL A 100 -5.23 -5.13 11.21
N GLY A 101 -6.33 -5.14 11.95
CA GLY A 101 -6.41 -4.72 13.34
C GLY A 101 -6.58 -5.87 14.31
N GLY A 102 -5.58 -6.10 15.18
CA GLY A 102 -5.73 -7.01 16.32
C GLY A 102 -6.53 -6.35 17.43
N ILE A 103 -7.66 -6.97 17.82
CA ILE A 103 -8.58 -6.44 18.82
C ILE A 103 -8.12 -6.87 20.21
N TYR A 104 -8.09 -5.94 21.17
CA TYR A 104 -7.71 -6.24 22.57
C TYR A 104 -8.37 -5.29 23.56
N LYS A 105 -8.44 -5.71 24.82
CA LYS A 105 -8.73 -4.83 25.96
C LYS A 105 -7.44 -4.48 26.69
N CYS A 106 -7.35 -3.26 27.17
CA CYS A 106 -6.26 -2.86 28.05
C CYS A 106 -6.75 -2.82 29.52
N ASP A 107 -5.80 -2.87 30.46
CA ASP A 107 -6.11 -2.85 31.91
C ASP A 107 -6.50 -1.44 32.44
N ARG A 108 -6.51 -0.43 31.55
CA ARG A 108 -6.68 0.99 31.94
C ARG A 108 -8.07 1.55 31.65
N CYS A 109 -8.84 0.91 30.78
CA CYS A 109 -10.18 1.37 30.41
C CYS A 109 -11.05 0.17 29.97
N PRO A 110 -12.39 0.28 30.00
CA PRO A 110 -13.30 -0.79 29.62
C PRO A 110 -13.40 -0.99 28.09
N ASP A 111 -12.85 -0.06 27.31
CA ASP A 111 -13.05 -0.02 25.87
C ASP A 111 -12.23 -1.06 25.12
N TRP A 112 -12.72 -1.44 23.96
CA TRP A 112 -11.95 -2.21 22.99
C TRP A 112 -10.93 -1.33 22.28
N HIS A 113 -9.78 -1.90 21.97
CA HIS A 113 -8.71 -1.23 21.23
C HIS A 113 -8.32 -2.00 20.01
N VAL A 114 -7.67 -1.32 19.05
CA VAL A 114 -7.14 -1.91 17.84
C VAL A 114 -5.64 -1.67 17.76
N ALA A 115 -4.88 -2.75 17.58
CA ALA A 115 -3.46 -2.71 17.26
C ALA A 115 -3.30 -2.88 15.74
N PRO A 116 -3.03 -1.81 14.98
CA PRO A 116 -3.00 -1.88 13.54
C PRO A 116 -1.69 -2.50 13.01
N ALA A 117 -1.86 -3.30 11.99
CA ALA A 117 -0.86 -3.78 11.04
C ALA A 117 -1.39 -3.51 9.62
N SER A 118 -0.68 -3.95 8.60
CA SER A 118 -1.05 -3.76 7.22
C SER A 118 -1.46 -5.08 6.54
N GLY A 119 -2.19 -4.96 5.45
CA GLY A 119 -2.55 -6.04 4.56
C GLY A 119 -3.02 -5.48 3.22
N PHE A 120 -3.35 -6.35 2.30
CA PHE A 120 -3.91 -5.97 1.00
C PHE A 120 -4.83 -7.05 0.44
N LEU A 121 -5.79 -6.64 -0.37
CA LEU A 121 -6.72 -7.53 -1.03
C LEU A 121 -6.09 -8.14 -2.28
N ILE A 122 -6.11 -9.49 -2.38
CA ILE A 122 -5.76 -10.28 -3.58
C ILE A 122 -7.00 -10.84 -4.30
N ALA A 123 -8.16 -10.77 -3.66
CA ALA A 123 -9.48 -11.01 -4.20
C ALA A 123 -10.47 -10.15 -3.41
N GLU A 124 -11.72 -10.03 -3.86
CA GLU A 124 -12.74 -9.22 -3.18
C GLU A 124 -12.96 -9.59 -1.69
N ASN A 125 -12.59 -10.81 -1.31
CA ASN A 125 -12.80 -11.35 0.03
C ASN A 125 -11.56 -11.99 0.65
N LEU A 126 -10.37 -11.79 0.07
CA LEU A 126 -9.12 -12.37 0.56
C LEU A 126 -8.06 -11.30 0.81
N VAL A 127 -7.56 -11.26 2.03
CA VAL A 127 -6.52 -10.34 2.50
C VAL A 127 -5.24 -11.10 2.78
N VAL A 128 -4.13 -10.63 2.25
CA VAL A 128 -2.77 -11.08 2.63
C VAL A 128 -2.23 -10.21 3.75
N THR A 129 -1.61 -10.85 4.74
CA THR A 129 -0.81 -10.20 5.78
C THR A 129 0.31 -11.15 6.23
N ASN A 130 1.11 -10.76 7.22
CA ASN A 130 2.11 -11.66 7.80
C ASN A 130 1.49 -12.66 8.79
N TYR A 131 2.14 -13.83 8.92
CA TYR A 131 1.80 -14.85 9.90
C TYR A 131 1.85 -14.30 11.33
N HIS A 132 2.92 -13.55 11.67
CA HIS A 132 3.11 -13.00 13.02
C HIS A 132 2.07 -11.92 13.39
N VAL A 133 1.38 -11.32 12.43
CA VAL A 133 0.25 -10.39 12.70
C VAL A 133 -0.94 -11.14 13.27
N VAL A 134 -1.15 -12.38 12.79
CA VAL A 134 -2.26 -13.26 13.22
C VAL A 134 -1.88 -14.08 14.46
N ASP A 135 -0.63 -14.56 14.58
CA ASP A 135 -0.16 -15.39 15.71
C ASP A 135 0.07 -14.54 16.98
N ASN A 136 -0.99 -13.95 17.50
CA ASN A 136 -0.92 -13.13 18.70
C ASN A 136 -2.06 -13.51 19.68
N PRO A 137 -1.80 -14.37 20.67
CA PRO A 137 -2.81 -14.87 21.61
C PRO A 137 -3.35 -13.81 22.59
N GLU A 138 -2.69 -12.64 22.68
CA GLU A 138 -3.17 -11.52 23.51
C GLU A 138 -4.32 -10.75 22.84
N ARG A 139 -4.69 -11.12 21.62
CA ARG A 139 -5.81 -10.54 20.90
C ARG A 139 -7.09 -11.34 21.14
N SER A 140 -8.23 -10.65 21.05
CA SER A 140 -9.56 -11.26 21.16
C SER A 140 -10.15 -11.62 19.80
N GLY A 141 -9.67 -10.98 18.73
CA GLY A 141 -10.10 -11.21 17.35
C GLY A 141 -9.32 -10.34 16.38
N LEU A 142 -9.64 -10.46 15.09
CA LEU A 142 -9.09 -9.64 14.02
C LEU A 142 -10.19 -8.92 13.26
N ALA A 143 -10.00 -7.63 13.00
CA ALA A 143 -10.83 -6.83 12.10
C ALA A 143 -9.98 -6.26 10.96
N VAL A 144 -10.61 -6.04 9.82
CA VAL A 144 -10.01 -5.39 8.66
C VAL A 144 -10.77 -4.11 8.35
N ARG A 145 -10.05 -2.98 8.24
CA ARG A 145 -10.60 -1.70 7.79
C ARG A 145 -10.15 -1.44 6.36
N LEU A 146 -11.12 -1.21 5.48
CA LEU A 146 -10.87 -0.81 4.10
C LEU A 146 -10.53 0.69 4.01
N PHE A 147 -10.00 1.09 2.87
CA PHE A 147 -9.69 2.49 2.58
C PHE A 147 -10.91 3.41 2.71
N ASP A 148 -12.08 2.96 2.26
CA ASP A 148 -13.35 3.69 2.32
C ASP A 148 -13.98 3.78 3.73
N GLY A 149 -13.35 3.18 4.72
CA GLY A 149 -13.77 3.20 6.13
C GLY A 149 -14.64 2.03 6.55
N ARG A 150 -15.15 1.21 5.64
CA ARG A 150 -15.88 -0.02 6.00
C ARG A 150 -14.97 -0.97 6.78
N MET A 151 -15.57 -1.69 7.73
CA MET A 151 -14.85 -2.65 8.56
C MET A 151 -15.55 -4.01 8.53
N PHE A 152 -14.74 -5.05 8.57
CA PHE A 152 -15.18 -6.45 8.59
C PHE A 152 -14.38 -7.23 9.63
N MET A 153 -15.04 -8.19 10.27
CA MET A 153 -14.33 -9.19 11.06
C MET A 153 -13.71 -10.22 10.12
N VAL A 154 -12.58 -10.78 10.55
CA VAL A 154 -11.95 -11.90 9.85
C VAL A 154 -12.73 -13.17 10.16
N ASP A 155 -13.19 -13.87 9.11
CA ASP A 155 -13.99 -15.08 9.24
C ASP A 155 -13.13 -16.34 9.34
N ASP A 156 -11.98 -16.36 8.65
CA ASP A 156 -11.18 -17.56 8.47
C ASP A 156 -9.71 -17.27 8.09
N VAL A 157 -8.85 -18.27 8.30
CA VAL A 157 -7.49 -18.36 7.74
C VAL A 157 -7.51 -19.39 6.62
N VAL A 158 -7.38 -18.93 5.38
CA VAL A 158 -7.51 -19.74 4.15
C VAL A 158 -6.21 -20.44 3.78
N ALA A 159 -5.09 -19.72 3.95
CA ALA A 159 -3.75 -20.26 3.73
C ALA A 159 -2.78 -19.60 4.70
N SER A 160 -1.76 -20.32 5.14
CA SER A 160 -0.73 -19.76 5.99
C SER A 160 0.58 -20.53 5.90
N SER A 161 1.67 -19.85 6.17
CA SER A 161 2.99 -20.44 6.30
C SER A 161 3.81 -19.69 7.33
N ARG A 162 4.14 -20.37 8.42
CA ARG A 162 5.08 -19.85 9.43
C ARG A 162 6.48 -19.69 8.85
N ARG A 163 6.84 -20.58 7.92
CA ARG A 163 8.13 -20.53 7.23
C ARG A 163 8.28 -19.25 6.41
N TYR A 164 7.25 -18.85 5.67
CA TYR A 164 7.28 -17.66 4.82
C TYR A 164 6.80 -16.40 5.54
N ASP A 165 6.26 -16.55 6.77
CA ASP A 165 5.62 -15.46 7.52
C ASP A 165 4.46 -14.83 6.75
N LEU A 166 3.60 -15.68 6.19
CA LEU A 166 2.44 -15.26 5.41
C LEU A 166 1.15 -15.86 5.96
N ALA A 167 0.07 -15.12 5.87
CA ALA A 167 -1.30 -15.56 6.11
C ALA A 167 -2.25 -14.93 5.08
N VAL A 168 -3.21 -15.72 4.61
CA VAL A 168 -4.34 -15.28 3.78
C VAL A 168 -5.61 -15.42 4.60
N LEU A 169 -6.27 -14.30 4.81
CA LEU A 169 -7.46 -14.17 5.63
C LEU A 169 -8.70 -14.05 4.74
N ARG A 170 -9.82 -14.61 5.21
CA ARG A 170 -11.13 -14.47 4.55
C ARG A 170 -11.97 -13.41 5.24
N LEU A 171 -12.65 -12.63 4.41
CA LEU A 171 -13.66 -11.64 4.78
C LEU A 171 -14.95 -11.88 3.99
N PRO A 172 -16.08 -11.27 4.36
CA PRO A 172 -17.18 -11.03 3.43
C PRO A 172 -16.69 -10.28 2.17
N LYS A 173 -17.41 -10.42 1.05
CA LYS A 173 -17.06 -9.69 -0.18
C LYS A 173 -17.08 -8.19 0.03
N THR A 174 -15.99 -7.53 -0.35
CA THR A 174 -15.80 -6.08 -0.15
C THR A 174 -16.26 -5.22 -1.33
N GLY A 175 -16.32 -5.81 -2.54
CA GLY A 175 -16.54 -5.07 -3.79
C GLY A 175 -15.36 -4.17 -4.19
N ILE A 176 -14.19 -4.31 -3.54
CA ILE A 176 -12.98 -3.57 -3.90
C ILE A 176 -12.19 -4.38 -4.92
N LYS A 177 -11.71 -3.71 -5.96
CA LYS A 177 -10.83 -4.29 -6.97
C LYS A 177 -9.50 -4.69 -6.32
N PRO A 178 -9.07 -5.96 -6.40
CA PRO A 178 -7.86 -6.45 -5.72
C PRO A 178 -6.58 -5.97 -6.42
N ILE A 179 -5.44 -6.11 -5.72
CA ILE A 179 -4.12 -5.92 -6.32
C ILE A 179 -3.68 -7.24 -6.94
N SER A 180 -3.24 -7.20 -8.20
CA SER A 180 -2.66 -8.37 -8.86
C SER A 180 -1.25 -8.67 -8.33
N LEU A 181 -0.86 -9.95 -8.42
CA LEU A 181 0.49 -10.37 -8.07
C LEU A 181 1.41 -10.23 -9.28
N GLY A 182 2.48 -9.50 -9.11
CA GLY A 182 3.54 -9.36 -10.11
C GLY A 182 4.50 -10.57 -10.12
N LEU A 183 5.57 -10.43 -10.88
CA LEU A 183 6.74 -11.31 -10.83
C LEU A 183 7.77 -10.75 -9.84
N SER A 184 8.80 -11.56 -9.53
CA SER A 184 9.92 -11.08 -8.71
C SER A 184 10.63 -9.92 -9.41
N ALA A 185 10.74 -8.78 -8.74
CA ALA A 185 11.39 -7.59 -9.27
C ALA A 185 12.93 -7.73 -9.18
N PRO A 186 13.71 -7.35 -10.21
CA PRO A 186 15.16 -7.43 -10.14
C PRO A 186 15.73 -6.42 -9.13
N VAL A 187 16.96 -6.66 -8.65
CA VAL A 187 17.70 -5.69 -7.84
C VAL A 187 17.85 -4.38 -8.62
N GLY A 188 17.60 -3.26 -7.94
CA GLY A 188 17.58 -1.92 -8.54
C GLY A 188 16.22 -1.48 -9.09
N ALA A 189 15.24 -2.38 -9.26
CA ALA A 189 13.89 -2.00 -9.68
C ALA A 189 13.25 -1.04 -8.68
N LYS A 190 12.51 -0.05 -9.17
CA LYS A 190 11.71 0.85 -8.34
C LYS A 190 10.58 0.09 -7.69
N VAL A 191 10.29 0.46 -6.46
CA VAL A 191 9.16 -0.09 -5.69
C VAL A 191 8.52 1.00 -4.85
N ASP A 192 7.21 0.87 -4.70
CA ASP A 192 6.37 1.65 -3.81
C ASP A 192 5.84 0.77 -2.69
N LEU A 193 5.65 1.35 -1.52
CA LEU A 193 5.07 0.66 -0.38
C LEU A 193 4.01 1.55 0.26
N ILE A 194 2.79 1.03 0.38
CA ILE A 194 1.70 1.71 1.08
C ILE A 194 1.41 0.94 2.36
N SER A 195 1.57 1.59 3.52
CA SER A 195 1.51 0.91 4.80
C SER A 195 0.97 1.81 5.93
N HIS A 196 0.92 1.28 7.15
CA HIS A 196 0.37 1.97 8.33
C HIS A 196 1.40 2.06 9.47
N PRO A 197 2.62 2.63 9.25
CA PRO A 197 3.68 2.67 10.25
C PRO A 197 3.24 3.48 11.46
N ASN A 198 3.30 2.89 12.64
CA ASN A 198 2.98 3.56 13.91
C ASN A 198 1.65 4.34 13.90
N ARG A 199 0.60 3.78 13.30
CA ARG A 199 -0.72 4.41 13.11
C ARG A 199 -0.72 5.65 12.19
N LYS A 200 0.27 5.79 11.32
CA LYS A 200 0.27 6.73 10.20
C LYS A 200 -0.34 6.00 9.00
N PHE A 201 -1.66 6.15 8.86
CA PHE A 201 -2.41 5.33 7.91
C PHE A 201 -2.14 5.74 6.46
N TYR A 202 -2.04 4.75 5.58
CA TYR A 202 -1.87 4.92 4.14
C TYR A 202 -0.64 5.76 3.76
N THR A 203 0.45 5.61 4.54
CA THR A 203 1.74 6.22 4.21
C THR A 203 2.33 5.55 2.98
N LEU A 204 2.57 6.32 1.93
CA LEU A 204 3.35 5.92 0.75
C LEU A 204 4.83 6.20 1.01
N SER A 205 5.69 5.24 0.68
CA SER A 205 7.13 5.42 0.60
C SER A 205 7.69 4.77 -0.66
N GLU A 206 8.66 5.40 -1.29
CA GLU A 206 9.32 4.96 -2.51
C GLU A 206 10.73 4.44 -2.22
N GLY A 207 11.20 3.52 -3.05
CA GLY A 207 12.54 2.98 -2.97
C GLY A 207 12.87 2.04 -4.10
N ARG A 208 13.83 1.15 -3.84
CA ARG A 208 14.28 0.13 -4.80
C ARG A 208 14.45 -1.21 -4.11
N VAL A 209 14.37 -2.27 -4.89
CA VAL A 209 14.85 -3.60 -4.43
C VAL A 209 16.36 -3.49 -4.20
N ALA A 210 16.79 -3.63 -2.95
CA ALA A 210 18.21 -3.50 -2.58
C ALA A 210 18.97 -4.80 -2.79
N ARG A 211 18.39 -5.94 -2.37
CA ARG A 211 18.99 -7.27 -2.50
C ARG A 211 18.01 -8.39 -2.22
N TYR A 212 18.33 -9.59 -2.72
CA TYR A 212 17.79 -10.85 -2.21
C TYR A 212 18.84 -11.56 -1.36
N PHE A 213 18.38 -12.23 -0.31
CA PHE A 213 19.29 -12.92 0.62
C PHE A 213 18.57 -14.10 1.29
N VAL A 214 19.31 -14.91 2.02
CA VAL A 214 18.78 -16.07 2.74
C VAL A 214 18.76 -15.79 4.23
N ILE A 215 17.62 -16.03 4.86
CA ILE A 215 17.47 -16.03 6.32
C ILE A 215 17.19 -17.45 6.81
N GLN A 216 17.44 -17.70 8.08
CA GLN A 216 17.09 -18.97 8.71
C GLN A 216 15.78 -18.81 9.48
N ARG A 217 14.74 -19.54 9.06
CA ARG A 217 13.50 -19.66 9.83
C ARG A 217 13.25 -21.12 10.20
N ASN A 218 13.12 -21.41 11.49
CA ASN A 218 12.97 -22.79 12.00
C ASN A 218 14.06 -23.73 11.47
N ARG A 219 15.32 -23.28 11.43
CA ARG A 219 16.50 -24.01 10.92
C ARG A 219 16.41 -24.40 9.44
N ARG A 220 15.58 -23.73 8.67
CA ARG A 220 15.47 -23.93 7.22
C ARG A 220 15.77 -22.61 6.49
N PRO A 221 16.53 -22.66 5.39
CA PRO A 221 16.81 -21.48 4.59
C PRO A 221 15.54 -20.99 3.89
N VAL A 222 15.33 -19.68 3.91
CA VAL A 222 14.21 -19.00 3.27
C VAL A 222 14.74 -17.76 2.57
N SER A 223 14.33 -17.54 1.33
CA SER A 223 14.67 -16.30 0.62
C SER A 223 13.94 -15.11 1.22
N ALA A 224 14.62 -14.00 1.34
CA ALA A 224 14.08 -12.71 1.73
C ALA A 224 14.52 -11.64 0.73
N MET A 225 13.80 -10.54 0.69
CA MET A 225 14.10 -9.36 -0.13
C MET A 225 14.28 -8.16 0.80
N ALA A 226 15.31 -7.36 0.57
CA ALA A 226 15.44 -6.06 1.22
C ALA A 226 15.13 -4.94 0.22
N ILE A 227 14.47 -3.89 0.69
CA ILE A 227 14.15 -2.69 -0.09
C ILE A 227 14.68 -1.45 0.60
N THR A 228 14.79 -0.35 -0.15
CA THR A 228 15.18 0.97 0.40
C THR A 228 13.99 1.84 0.75
N ALA A 229 12.76 1.49 0.32
CA ALA A 229 11.55 2.16 0.74
C ALA A 229 11.38 2.07 2.26
N ASP A 230 11.03 3.17 2.91
CA ASP A 230 11.01 3.25 4.36
C ASP A 230 9.72 2.67 4.96
N PHE A 231 9.85 1.90 6.03
CA PHE A 231 8.72 1.39 6.80
C PHE A 231 9.10 1.04 8.24
N GLY A 232 8.12 0.84 9.11
CA GLY A 232 8.34 0.55 10.53
C GLY A 232 7.23 -0.32 11.14
N LYS A 233 7.17 -0.35 12.46
CA LYS A 233 6.14 -1.09 13.21
C LYS A 233 4.73 -0.70 12.74
N GLY A 234 3.93 -1.67 12.37
CA GLY A 234 2.61 -1.48 11.78
C GLY A 234 2.56 -1.67 10.26
N SER A 235 3.72 -1.69 9.59
CA SER A 235 3.79 -1.95 8.14
C SER A 235 3.80 -3.43 7.79
N SER A 236 3.91 -4.34 8.77
CA SER A 236 3.85 -5.79 8.53
C SER A 236 2.62 -6.17 7.72
N GLY A 237 2.81 -6.90 6.63
CA GLY A 237 1.77 -7.32 5.70
C GLY A 237 1.47 -6.34 4.56
N ALA A 238 2.11 -5.17 4.53
CA ALA A 238 1.92 -4.19 3.47
C ALA A 238 2.46 -4.69 2.11
N PRO A 239 1.80 -4.37 0.99
CA PRO A 239 2.29 -4.72 -0.33
C PRO A 239 3.48 -3.85 -0.71
N VAL A 240 4.51 -4.47 -1.29
CA VAL A 240 5.56 -3.81 -2.05
C VAL A 240 5.16 -3.90 -3.52
N LEU A 241 4.97 -2.77 -4.17
CA LEU A 241 4.40 -2.64 -5.51
C LEU A 241 5.49 -2.30 -6.53
N ASN A 242 5.37 -2.80 -7.75
CA ASN A 242 6.12 -2.31 -8.89
C ASN A 242 5.44 -1.07 -9.52
N GLU A 243 6.02 -0.52 -10.58
CA GLU A 243 5.50 0.67 -11.29
C GLU A 243 4.12 0.43 -11.93
N ASP A 244 3.73 -0.84 -12.18
CA ASP A 244 2.41 -1.23 -12.68
C ASP A 244 1.38 -1.43 -11.55
N GLY A 245 1.74 -1.15 -10.30
CA GLY A 245 0.88 -1.36 -9.13
C GLY A 245 0.70 -2.82 -8.72
N GLN A 246 1.53 -3.75 -9.23
CA GLN A 246 1.46 -5.17 -8.89
C GLN A 246 2.35 -5.50 -7.70
N VAL A 247 1.93 -6.47 -6.88
CA VAL A 247 2.70 -6.91 -5.71
C VAL A 247 3.94 -7.69 -6.13
N VAL A 248 5.11 -7.25 -5.71
CA VAL A 248 6.41 -7.92 -5.90
C VAL A 248 7.02 -8.40 -4.59
N GLY A 249 6.46 -7.98 -3.45
CA GLY A 249 6.88 -8.41 -2.11
C GLY A 249 5.90 -7.98 -1.03
N ILE A 250 6.13 -8.44 0.20
CA ILE A 250 5.30 -8.13 1.37
C ILE A 250 6.24 -7.66 2.50
N ALA A 251 6.01 -6.47 3.05
CA ALA A 251 6.79 -5.94 4.17
C ALA A 251 6.65 -6.85 5.40
N ALA A 252 7.77 -7.15 6.07
CA ALA A 252 7.74 -8.11 7.19
C ALA A 252 8.46 -7.61 8.43
N SER A 253 9.70 -7.15 8.34
CA SER A 253 10.49 -6.78 9.51
C SER A 253 11.54 -5.73 9.20
N THR A 254 12.02 -5.06 10.24
CA THR A 254 13.17 -4.17 10.16
C THR A 254 14.31 -4.74 11.00
N GLU A 255 15.53 -4.54 10.55
CA GLU A 255 16.75 -4.90 11.26
C GLU A 255 17.66 -3.68 11.34
N SER A 256 17.93 -3.23 12.56
CA SER A 256 18.77 -2.06 12.82
C SER A 256 20.22 -2.49 13.03
N LEU A 257 21.12 -1.84 12.31
CA LEU A 257 22.55 -2.03 12.44
C LEU A 257 23.15 -0.89 13.27
N TYR A 258 23.83 -1.22 14.37
CA TYR A 258 24.47 -0.25 15.24
C TYR A 258 26.01 -0.38 15.19
N TYR A 259 26.70 0.74 15.36
CA TYR A 259 28.17 0.74 15.42
C TYR A 259 28.69 0.18 16.75
N THR A 260 27.99 0.46 17.84
CA THR A 260 28.35 0.00 19.18
C THR A 260 27.22 -0.85 19.76
N GLU A 261 27.54 -2.10 20.07
CA GLU A 261 26.66 -3.07 20.75
C GLU A 261 27.44 -3.70 21.90
N ASN A 262 27.37 -3.09 23.08
CA ASN A 262 28.00 -3.60 24.29
C ASN A 262 26.99 -3.71 25.42
N GLU A 263 26.93 -4.88 26.07
CA GLU A 263 26.12 -5.15 27.27
C GLU A 263 24.63 -4.78 27.11
N GLY A 264 24.05 -4.97 25.91
CA GLY A 264 22.67 -4.63 25.62
C GLY A 264 22.40 -3.16 25.32
N ILE A 265 23.44 -2.32 25.29
CA ILE A 265 23.34 -0.92 24.90
C ILE A 265 23.67 -0.78 23.42
N GLN A 266 22.68 -0.36 22.62
CA GLN A 266 22.81 -0.10 21.19
C GLN A 266 22.94 1.41 20.96
N LYS A 267 24.06 1.86 20.36
CA LYS A 267 24.33 3.28 20.06
C LYS A 267 24.85 3.43 18.63
N ASN A 268 24.68 4.65 18.11
CA ASN A 268 25.14 5.03 16.79
C ASN A 268 24.53 4.14 15.69
N LEU A 269 23.21 4.28 15.48
CA LEU A 269 22.49 3.63 14.40
C LEU A 269 23.15 3.96 13.05
N GLN A 270 23.58 2.94 12.31
CA GLN A 270 24.22 3.06 11.00
C GLN A 270 23.22 2.93 9.86
N MET A 271 22.36 1.92 9.94
CA MET A 271 21.43 1.56 8.88
C MET A 271 20.25 0.77 9.44
N VAL A 272 19.13 0.82 8.74
CA VAL A 272 17.97 -0.05 9.00
C VAL A 272 17.66 -0.82 7.72
N PHE A 273 17.82 -2.13 7.74
CA PHE A 273 17.35 -2.99 6.67
C PHE A 273 15.85 -3.15 6.74
N LYS A 274 15.20 -3.04 5.60
CA LYS A 274 13.76 -3.18 5.40
C LYS A 274 13.49 -4.52 4.72
N ASN A 275 13.19 -5.54 5.51
CA ASN A 275 13.09 -6.92 5.07
C ASN A 275 11.67 -7.29 4.67
N CYS A 276 11.52 -7.87 3.49
CA CYS A 276 10.25 -8.24 2.88
C CYS A 276 10.25 -9.73 2.49
N VAL A 277 9.07 -10.30 2.42
CA VAL A 277 8.81 -11.61 1.83
C VAL A 277 8.68 -11.42 0.32
N PRO A 278 9.46 -12.11 -0.54
CA PRO A 278 9.27 -12.06 -1.99
C PRO A 278 7.90 -12.60 -2.41
N VAL A 279 7.28 -12.01 -3.44
CA VAL A 279 5.98 -12.45 -3.95
C VAL A 279 5.94 -13.91 -4.39
N SER A 280 7.07 -14.47 -4.84
CA SER A 280 7.20 -15.88 -5.22
C SER A 280 6.79 -16.84 -4.09
N GLN A 281 7.03 -16.48 -2.82
CA GLN A 281 6.61 -17.30 -1.67
C GLN A 281 5.10 -17.22 -1.41
N LEU A 282 4.47 -16.08 -1.71
CA LEU A 282 3.02 -15.98 -1.67
C LEU A 282 2.40 -16.84 -2.79
N ARG A 283 2.94 -16.76 -4.00
CA ARG A 283 2.50 -17.63 -5.11
C ARG A 283 2.64 -19.11 -4.77
N GLU A 284 3.78 -19.54 -4.23
CA GLU A 284 3.98 -20.92 -3.78
C GLU A 284 2.93 -21.35 -2.73
N LEU A 285 2.53 -20.45 -1.84
CA LEU A 285 1.54 -20.74 -0.81
C LEU A 285 0.12 -20.94 -1.36
N ILE A 286 -0.26 -20.21 -2.43
CA ILE A 286 -1.65 -20.12 -2.90
C ILE A 286 -1.88 -20.74 -4.29
N GLU A 287 -0.84 -21.06 -5.06
CA GLU A 287 -0.92 -21.67 -6.39
C GLU A 287 -0.40 -23.11 -6.37
N GLY A 288 0.49 -23.45 -5.43
CA GLY A 288 1.16 -24.77 -5.26
C GLY A 288 0.35 -25.72 -4.50
#